data_349c61cbf8562f0f975e2f6c87a42e70
#
_entry.id   349c61cbf8562f0f975e2f6c87a42e70
#
_cell.length_a   1.000
_cell.length_b   1.000
_cell.length_c   1.000
_cell.angle_alpha   90.00
_cell.angle_beta   90.00
_cell.angle_gamma   90.00
#
_symmetry.space_group_name_H-M   'P 1'
#
loop_
_entity.id
_entity.type
_entity.pdbx_description
1 polymer ?
#
loop_
_entity_poly.entity_id
_entity_poly.type
_entity_poly.pdbx_seq_one_letter_code
_entity_poly.pdbx_strand_id
1 'polypeptide(L)'
;MRPRRRELAACALWAMLFLNVTAGILFISNAVPIMRELTGAAPATALAIYGFIAVFNGLGRFFWGAVSDRIGRNWAYLLIYGTQVVIFFVVGGIHSLPLVTILFAIVLLDYGGGFGTMPSFTADYFGTKYMGVNYGWILTAWGVAGIVGPIFVAVVKDRTGSFAGALPVMAIVLLAAMILPIVTYRPGEREGPFYKGLLRRARVGA
;
A
#
# COMPACT_ATOMS: atom_id res chain seq x y z
N MET A 1 -24.12 12.17 5.57
CA MET A 1 -23.42 11.19 6.43
C MET A 1 -23.49 11.67 7.87
N ARG A 2 -23.81 10.79 8.86
CA ARG A 2 -23.84 11.17 10.30
C ARG A 2 -22.43 11.57 10.75
N PRO A 3 -22.26 12.61 11.63
CA PRO A 3 -20.94 13.11 12.03
C PRO A 3 -19.98 12.00 12.48
N ARG A 4 -20.40 11.15 13.40
CA ARG A 4 -19.60 10.01 13.92
C ARG A 4 -19.09 9.06 12.83
N ARG A 5 -19.85 8.87 11.75
CA ARG A 5 -19.41 8.02 10.63
C ARG A 5 -18.34 8.71 9.75
N ARG A 6 -18.34 10.04 9.69
CA ARG A 6 -17.30 10.80 9.01
C ARG A 6 -15.96 10.69 9.73
N GLU A 7 -15.99 10.84 11.05
CA GLU A 7 -14.79 10.71 11.89
C GLU A 7 -14.18 9.31 11.79
N LEU A 8 -14.99 8.26 11.91
CA LEU A 8 -14.53 6.88 11.74
C LEU A 8 -13.93 6.62 10.35
N ALA A 9 -14.53 7.18 9.30
CA ALA A 9 -13.99 7.05 7.95
C ALA A 9 -12.62 7.79 7.82
N ALA A 10 -12.49 8.99 8.40
CA ALA A 10 -11.24 9.73 8.40
C ALA A 10 -10.11 8.95 9.11
N CYS A 11 -10.39 8.42 10.31
CA CYS A 11 -9.45 7.60 11.05
C CYS A 11 -9.06 6.32 10.27
N ALA A 12 -10.03 5.68 9.62
CA ALA A 12 -9.76 4.47 8.85
C ALA A 12 -8.90 4.76 7.60
N LEU A 13 -9.18 5.82 6.85
CA LEU A 13 -8.37 6.23 5.69
C LEU A 13 -6.96 6.66 6.13
N TRP A 14 -6.86 7.37 7.25
CA TRP A 14 -5.58 7.71 7.85
C TRP A 14 -4.78 6.46 8.21
N ALA A 15 -5.39 5.51 8.90
CA ALA A 15 -4.76 4.26 9.30
C ALA A 15 -4.36 3.41 8.07
N MET A 16 -5.20 3.37 7.03
CA MET A 16 -4.87 2.70 5.77
C MET A 16 -3.64 3.32 5.12
N LEU A 17 -3.57 4.65 5.00
CA LEU A 17 -2.40 5.30 4.45
C LEU A 17 -1.17 5.08 5.34
N PHE A 18 -1.32 5.23 6.66
CA PHE A 18 -0.25 5.01 7.64
C PHE A 18 0.40 3.63 7.51
N LEU A 19 -0.41 2.58 7.43
CA LEU A 19 0.09 1.20 7.36
C LEU A 19 0.74 0.90 6.01
N ASN A 20 0.13 1.36 4.89
CA ASN A 20 0.75 1.25 3.58
C ASN A 20 2.11 1.97 3.53
N VAL A 21 2.16 3.17 4.09
CA VAL A 21 3.39 3.97 4.09
C VAL A 21 4.43 3.38 5.04
N THR A 22 4.03 2.88 6.20
CA THR A 22 4.96 2.21 7.13
C THR A 22 5.61 1.00 6.47
N ALA A 23 4.84 0.15 5.79
CA ALA A 23 5.35 -0.98 5.04
C ALA A 23 6.30 -0.55 3.91
N GLY A 24 5.93 0.49 3.17
CA GLY A 24 6.76 1.04 2.09
C GLY A 24 8.05 1.70 2.58
N ILE A 25 8.01 2.49 3.65
CA ILE A 25 9.21 3.13 4.21
C ILE A 25 10.16 2.09 4.82
N LEU A 26 9.62 1.10 5.55
CA LEU A 26 10.40 -0.04 6.02
C LEU A 26 11.20 -0.64 4.87
N PHE A 27 10.53 -0.89 3.77
CA PHE A 27 11.12 -1.48 2.58
C PHE A 27 12.10 -0.52 1.90
N ILE A 28 11.69 0.72 1.58
CA ILE A 28 12.50 1.70 0.86
C ILE A 28 13.82 1.99 1.58
N SER A 29 13.77 2.15 2.91
CA SER A 29 14.95 2.44 3.73
C SER A 29 15.92 1.27 3.83
N ASN A 30 15.47 0.05 3.59
CA ASN A 30 16.26 -1.16 3.79
C ASN A 30 16.30 -2.09 2.56
N ALA A 31 15.81 -1.65 1.40
CA ALA A 31 15.75 -2.48 0.19
C ALA A 31 17.12 -3.02 -0.23
N VAL A 32 18.17 -2.18 -0.22
CA VAL A 32 19.52 -2.59 -0.56
C VAL A 32 20.10 -3.59 0.44
N PRO A 33 20.09 -3.32 1.77
CA PRO A 33 20.47 -4.32 2.76
C PRO A 33 19.73 -5.65 2.64
N ILE A 34 18.38 -5.61 2.50
CA ILE A 34 17.56 -6.81 2.38
C ILE A 34 17.90 -7.58 1.11
N MET A 35 18.04 -6.91 -0.04
CA MET A 35 18.42 -7.54 -1.30
C MET A 35 19.78 -8.25 -1.19
N ARG A 36 20.76 -7.60 -0.55
CA ARG A 36 22.09 -8.20 -0.33
C ARG A 36 22.04 -9.40 0.62
N GLU A 37 21.25 -9.29 1.69
CA GLU A 37 21.06 -10.37 2.66
C GLU A 37 20.44 -11.61 2.00
N LEU A 38 19.44 -11.42 1.13
CA LEU A 38 18.72 -12.50 0.47
C LEU A 38 19.51 -13.14 -0.69
N THR A 39 20.23 -12.32 -1.46
CA THR A 39 20.81 -12.78 -2.75
C THR A 39 22.33 -12.82 -2.79
N GLY A 40 23.01 -12.29 -1.78
CA GLY A 40 24.48 -12.14 -1.80
C GLY A 40 24.99 -11.09 -2.80
N ALA A 41 24.11 -10.25 -3.39
CA ALA A 41 24.48 -9.27 -4.41
C ALA A 41 25.51 -8.27 -3.87
N ALA A 42 26.45 -7.84 -4.76
CA ALA A 42 27.40 -6.79 -4.44
C ALA A 42 26.66 -5.46 -4.14
N PRO A 43 27.19 -4.62 -3.23
CA PRO A 43 26.53 -3.35 -2.85
C PRO A 43 26.18 -2.47 -4.05
N ALA A 44 27.10 -2.31 -5.00
CA ALA A 44 26.89 -1.49 -6.20
C ALA A 44 25.77 -2.04 -7.08
N THR A 45 25.70 -3.37 -7.26
CA THR A 45 24.64 -4.04 -8.03
C THR A 45 23.28 -3.84 -7.37
N ALA A 46 23.17 -4.08 -6.06
CA ALA A 46 21.91 -3.90 -5.34
C ALA A 46 21.43 -2.45 -5.37
N LEU A 47 22.34 -1.48 -5.25
CA LEU A 47 22.04 -0.05 -5.34
C LEU A 47 21.56 0.34 -6.74
N ALA A 48 22.21 -0.12 -7.79
CA ALA A 48 21.82 0.14 -9.18
C ALA A 48 20.43 -0.45 -9.49
N ILE A 49 20.17 -1.68 -9.07
CA ILE A 49 18.86 -2.32 -9.21
C ILE A 49 17.78 -1.53 -8.45
N TYR A 50 18.06 -1.13 -7.21
CA TYR A 50 17.12 -0.34 -6.43
C TYR A 50 16.80 1.01 -7.12
N GLY A 51 17.81 1.72 -7.63
CA GLY A 51 17.62 2.95 -8.40
C GLY A 51 16.71 2.73 -9.62
N PHE A 52 16.87 1.63 -10.33
CA PHE A 52 16.02 1.29 -11.47
C PHE A 52 14.57 0.98 -11.05
N ILE A 53 14.37 0.13 -10.04
CA ILE A 53 13.03 -0.25 -9.62
C ILE A 53 12.28 0.87 -8.88
N ALA A 54 12.97 1.89 -8.39
CA ALA A 54 12.35 3.06 -7.74
C ALA A 54 11.33 3.78 -8.66
N VAL A 55 11.49 3.67 -9.99
CA VAL A 55 10.53 4.19 -10.99
C VAL A 55 9.12 3.59 -10.79
N PHE A 56 9.03 2.34 -10.33
CA PHE A 56 7.75 1.68 -10.08
C PHE A 56 6.91 2.36 -8.98
N ASN A 57 7.53 3.06 -8.03
CA ASN A 57 6.79 3.89 -7.08
C ASN A 57 6.01 5.01 -7.80
N GLY A 58 6.63 5.68 -8.77
CA GLY A 58 5.94 6.68 -9.58
C GLY A 58 4.83 6.06 -10.44
N LEU A 59 5.15 4.98 -11.15
CA LEU A 59 4.20 4.25 -12.01
C LEU A 59 3.01 3.69 -11.21
N GLY A 60 3.24 3.26 -9.98
CA GLY A 60 2.21 2.74 -9.09
C GLY A 60 1.10 3.73 -8.81
N ARG A 61 1.40 5.02 -8.74
CA ARG A 61 0.39 6.08 -8.54
C ARG A 61 -0.61 6.12 -9.70
N PHE A 62 -0.13 6.03 -10.93
CA PHE A 62 -0.98 6.01 -12.12
C PHE A 62 -1.71 4.67 -12.27
N PHE A 63 -0.98 3.56 -12.12
CA PHE A 63 -1.52 2.22 -12.26
C PHE A 63 -2.67 1.97 -11.27
N TRP A 64 -2.42 2.09 -9.99
CA TRP A 64 -3.43 1.85 -8.94
C TRP A 64 -4.51 2.92 -8.92
N GLY A 65 -4.20 4.18 -9.29
CA GLY A 65 -5.20 5.21 -9.52
C GLY A 65 -6.23 4.75 -10.55
N ALA A 66 -5.76 4.36 -11.76
CA ALA A 66 -6.61 3.90 -12.84
C ALA A 66 -7.34 2.57 -12.51
N VAL A 67 -6.67 1.62 -11.86
CA VAL A 67 -7.27 0.36 -11.41
C VAL A 67 -8.39 0.64 -10.40
N SER A 68 -8.12 1.51 -9.41
CA SER A 68 -9.09 1.84 -8.36
C SER A 68 -10.33 2.55 -8.89
N ASP A 69 -10.22 3.28 -10.01
CA ASP A 69 -11.38 3.87 -10.69
C ASP A 69 -12.32 2.82 -11.27
N ARG A 70 -11.78 1.64 -11.62
CA ARG A 70 -12.55 0.54 -12.24
C ARG A 70 -13.13 -0.42 -11.22
N ILE A 71 -12.32 -0.86 -10.25
CA ILE A 71 -12.70 -1.91 -9.28
C ILE A 71 -13.23 -1.34 -7.95
N GLY A 72 -13.03 -0.02 -7.72
CA GLY A 72 -13.36 0.64 -6.46
C GLY A 72 -12.16 0.73 -5.52
N ARG A 73 -12.16 1.78 -4.67
CA ARG A 73 -11.03 2.15 -3.81
C ARG A 73 -10.71 1.08 -2.76
N ASN A 74 -11.74 0.50 -2.17
CA ASN A 74 -11.60 -0.52 -1.15
C ASN A 74 -10.94 -1.79 -1.69
N TRP A 75 -11.37 -2.25 -2.87
CA TRP A 75 -10.76 -3.39 -3.55
C TRP A 75 -9.32 -3.14 -3.97
N ALA A 76 -9.02 -1.93 -4.45
CA ALA A 76 -7.66 -1.56 -4.77
C ALA A 76 -6.74 -1.64 -3.54
N TYR A 77 -7.18 -1.12 -2.38
CA TYR A 77 -6.40 -1.22 -1.15
C TYR A 77 -6.27 -2.67 -0.61
N LEU A 78 -7.32 -3.48 -0.77
CA LEU A 78 -7.24 -4.90 -0.44
C LEU A 78 -6.19 -5.63 -1.29
N LEU A 79 -6.14 -5.33 -2.59
CA LEU A 79 -5.15 -5.91 -3.49
C LEU A 79 -3.74 -5.40 -3.18
N ILE A 80 -3.56 -4.09 -2.94
CA ILE A 80 -2.28 -3.50 -2.53
C ILE A 80 -1.75 -4.20 -1.27
N TYR A 81 -2.58 -4.35 -0.24
CA TYR A 81 -2.16 -5.04 0.98
C TYR A 81 -1.92 -6.54 0.75
N GLY A 82 -2.85 -7.21 0.06
CA GLY A 82 -2.75 -8.64 -0.21
C GLY A 82 -1.49 -9.01 -0.98
N THR A 83 -1.13 -8.23 -2.00
CA THR A 83 0.10 -8.42 -2.77
C THR A 83 1.34 -8.25 -1.89
N GLN A 84 1.40 -7.19 -1.07
CA GLN A 84 2.50 -6.96 -0.14
C GLN A 84 2.60 -8.08 0.92
N VAL A 85 1.46 -8.52 1.47
CA VAL A 85 1.42 -9.63 2.44
C VAL A 85 2.04 -10.88 1.85
N VAL A 86 1.62 -11.29 0.64
CA VAL A 86 2.17 -12.46 -0.03
C VAL A 86 3.66 -12.30 -0.27
N ILE A 87 4.10 -11.17 -0.83
CA ILE A 87 5.51 -10.92 -1.13
C ILE A 87 6.35 -10.96 0.15
N PHE A 88 5.93 -10.29 1.21
CA PHE A 88 6.69 -10.21 2.46
C PHE A 88 6.81 -11.56 3.18
N PHE A 89 5.84 -12.46 3.00
CA PHE A 89 5.96 -13.83 3.54
C PHE A 89 6.89 -14.72 2.71
N VAL A 90 6.87 -14.59 1.37
CA VAL A 90 7.59 -15.54 0.51
C VAL A 90 9.01 -15.09 0.19
N VAL A 91 9.29 -13.78 0.17
CA VAL A 91 10.55 -13.24 -0.33
C VAL A 91 11.76 -13.68 0.51
N GLY A 92 11.58 -13.93 1.81
CA GLY A 92 12.65 -14.40 2.70
C GLY A 92 13.24 -15.77 2.31
N GLY A 93 12.49 -16.59 1.59
CA GLY A 93 12.96 -17.88 1.06
C GLY A 93 13.51 -17.81 -0.38
N ILE A 94 13.59 -16.61 -0.97
CA ILE A 94 14.00 -16.43 -2.37
C ILE A 94 15.39 -15.83 -2.44
N HIS A 95 16.33 -16.57 -3.08
CA HIS A 95 17.72 -16.16 -3.23
C HIS A 95 18.09 -15.76 -4.66
N SER A 96 17.15 -15.84 -5.60
CA SER A 96 17.33 -15.44 -7.00
C SER A 96 17.24 -13.92 -7.14
N LEU A 97 18.33 -13.26 -7.52
CA LEU A 97 18.39 -11.81 -7.68
C LEU A 97 17.31 -11.26 -8.65
N PRO A 98 17.08 -11.86 -9.85
CA PRO A 98 16.02 -11.40 -10.74
C PRO A 98 14.62 -11.50 -10.10
N LEU A 99 14.32 -12.57 -9.40
CA LEU A 99 13.02 -12.78 -8.78
C LEU A 99 12.79 -11.80 -7.62
N VAL A 100 13.80 -11.63 -6.75
CA VAL A 100 13.76 -10.60 -5.68
C VAL A 100 13.56 -9.21 -6.27
N THR A 101 14.24 -8.89 -7.38
CA THR A 101 14.08 -7.60 -8.07
C THR A 101 12.65 -7.36 -8.54
N ILE A 102 12.01 -8.37 -9.16
CA ILE A 102 10.62 -8.26 -9.63
C ILE A 102 9.66 -8.07 -8.44
N LEU A 103 9.82 -8.85 -7.39
CA LEU A 103 8.98 -8.74 -6.19
C LEU A 103 9.13 -7.36 -5.52
N PHE A 104 10.35 -6.85 -5.47
CA PHE A 104 10.65 -5.54 -4.94
C PHE A 104 10.06 -4.41 -5.78
N ALA A 105 10.07 -4.53 -7.11
CA ALA A 105 9.41 -3.59 -8.02
C ALA A 105 7.89 -3.56 -7.77
N ILE A 106 7.26 -4.71 -7.51
CA ILE A 106 5.84 -4.79 -7.18
C ILE A 106 5.55 -4.11 -5.85
N VAL A 107 6.36 -4.32 -4.81
CA VAL A 107 6.18 -3.63 -3.52
C VAL A 107 6.27 -2.11 -3.67
N LEU A 108 7.19 -1.60 -4.51
CA LEU A 108 7.29 -0.17 -4.81
C LEU A 108 6.07 0.34 -5.61
N LEU A 109 5.55 -0.46 -6.54
CA LEU A 109 4.32 -0.17 -7.27
C LEU A 109 3.13 -0.03 -6.30
N ASP A 110 3.01 -0.93 -5.33
CA ASP A 110 1.96 -0.93 -4.33
C ASP A 110 2.08 0.25 -3.34
N TYR A 111 3.30 0.57 -2.93
CA TYR A 111 3.57 1.75 -2.11
C TYR A 111 3.11 3.03 -2.80
N GLY A 112 3.53 3.22 -4.06
CA GLY A 112 3.07 4.35 -4.87
C GLY A 112 1.56 4.34 -5.07
N GLY A 113 0.98 3.16 -5.22
CA GLY A 113 -0.45 2.93 -5.39
C GLY A 113 -1.31 3.45 -4.25
N GLY A 114 -0.85 3.26 -3.01
CA GLY A 114 -1.52 3.82 -1.84
C GLY A 114 -1.67 5.34 -1.91
N PHE A 115 -0.60 6.04 -2.34
CA PHE A 115 -0.64 7.49 -2.56
C PHE A 115 -1.51 7.90 -3.76
N GLY A 116 -1.48 7.13 -4.86
CA GLY A 116 -2.28 7.41 -6.05
C GLY A 116 -3.79 7.25 -5.82
N THR A 117 -4.17 6.29 -4.98
CA THR A 117 -5.56 5.96 -4.70
C THR A 117 -6.18 6.83 -3.59
N MET A 118 -5.39 7.22 -2.58
CA MET A 118 -5.91 7.89 -1.37
C MET A 118 -6.56 9.25 -1.63
N PRO A 119 -6.07 10.14 -2.51
CA PRO A 119 -6.76 11.40 -2.81
C PRO A 119 -8.18 11.16 -3.33
N SER A 120 -8.34 10.28 -4.30
CA SER A 120 -9.63 9.92 -4.86
C SER A 120 -10.54 9.27 -3.82
N PHE A 121 -10.00 8.40 -2.97
CA PHE A 121 -10.70 7.80 -1.85
C PHE A 121 -11.22 8.86 -0.86
N THR A 122 -10.38 9.85 -0.55
CA THR A 122 -10.74 11.00 0.32
C THR A 122 -11.86 11.82 -0.31
N ALA A 123 -11.73 12.17 -1.61
CA ALA A 123 -12.76 12.91 -2.34
C ALA A 123 -14.09 12.17 -2.36
N ASP A 124 -14.03 10.85 -2.50
CA ASP A 124 -15.19 9.99 -2.49
C ASP A 124 -15.95 10.01 -1.16
N TYR A 125 -15.26 10.11 -0.02
CA TYR A 125 -15.87 10.09 1.31
C TYR A 125 -16.33 11.46 1.80
N PHE A 126 -15.54 12.50 1.51
CA PHE A 126 -15.73 13.83 2.09
C PHE A 126 -16.17 14.88 1.07
N GLY A 127 -16.15 14.52 -0.24
CA GLY A 127 -16.43 15.46 -1.32
C GLY A 127 -15.20 16.30 -1.67
N THR A 128 -15.31 17.05 -2.76
CA THR A 128 -14.18 17.85 -3.32
C THR A 128 -14.07 19.25 -2.71
N LYS A 129 -15.13 19.77 -2.08
CA LYS A 129 -15.19 21.18 -1.60
C LYS A 129 -14.05 21.55 -0.63
N TYR A 130 -13.69 20.64 0.27
CA TYR A 130 -12.62 20.84 1.28
C TYR A 130 -11.51 19.81 1.13
N MET A 131 -11.22 19.41 -0.11
CA MET A 131 -10.28 18.33 -0.41
C MET A 131 -8.89 18.58 0.16
N GLY A 132 -8.37 19.81 0.03
CA GLY A 132 -7.04 20.17 0.54
C GLY A 132 -6.92 19.95 2.05
N VAL A 133 -7.92 20.35 2.82
CA VAL A 133 -7.92 20.17 4.28
C VAL A 133 -8.09 18.70 4.65
N ASN A 134 -9.06 18.00 4.05
CA ASN A 134 -9.36 16.60 4.37
C ASN A 134 -8.18 15.68 4.02
N TYR A 135 -7.59 15.86 2.83
CA TYR A 135 -6.46 15.06 2.40
C TYR A 135 -5.17 15.45 3.15
N GLY A 136 -4.98 16.75 3.46
CA GLY A 136 -3.87 17.20 4.28
C GLY A 136 -3.83 16.52 5.65
N TRP A 137 -4.99 16.36 6.30
CA TRP A 137 -5.12 15.59 7.54
C TRP A 137 -4.73 14.11 7.36
N ILE A 138 -5.25 13.46 6.31
CA ILE A 138 -4.91 12.06 6.02
C ILE A 138 -3.42 11.92 5.71
N LEU A 139 -2.82 12.91 5.02
CA LEU A 139 -1.42 12.88 4.64
C LEU A 139 -0.46 13.00 5.84
N THR A 140 -0.92 13.48 7.02
CA THR A 140 -0.10 13.43 8.24
C THR A 140 0.32 11.99 8.61
N ALA A 141 -0.44 11.00 8.16
CA ALA A 141 -0.09 9.58 8.28
C ALA A 141 1.30 9.27 7.70
N TRP A 142 1.67 9.94 6.60
CA TRP A 142 2.99 9.79 5.98
C TRP A 142 4.11 10.27 6.90
N GLY A 143 3.95 11.43 7.54
CA GLY A 143 4.94 11.96 8.49
C GLY A 143 5.13 11.03 9.69
N VAL A 144 4.03 10.52 10.26
CA VAL A 144 4.08 9.58 11.39
C VAL A 144 4.73 8.25 10.97
N ALA A 145 4.38 7.73 9.80
CA ALA A 145 4.97 6.50 9.25
C ALA A 145 6.48 6.66 8.98
N GLY A 146 6.92 7.87 8.58
CA GLY A 146 8.33 8.21 8.39
C GLY A 146 9.18 8.06 9.65
N ILE A 147 8.56 8.20 10.82
CA ILE A 147 9.21 7.98 12.13
C ILE A 147 9.06 6.52 12.56
N VAL A 148 7.84 5.99 12.50
CA VAL A 148 7.52 4.64 13.00
C VAL A 148 8.18 3.55 12.17
N GLY A 149 8.24 3.70 10.85
CA GLY A 149 8.80 2.68 9.94
C GLY A 149 10.27 2.33 10.26
N PRO A 150 11.19 3.31 10.27
CA PRO A 150 12.59 3.07 10.61
C PRO A 150 12.78 2.50 12.02
N ILE A 151 12.04 3.02 13.02
CA ILE A 151 12.10 2.50 14.40
C ILE A 151 11.66 1.05 14.44
N PHE A 152 10.58 0.71 13.75
CA PHE A 152 10.09 -0.67 13.70
C PHE A 152 11.15 -1.61 13.13
N VAL A 153 11.82 -1.24 12.03
CA VAL A 153 12.89 -2.06 11.44
C VAL A 153 14.07 -2.20 12.41
N ALA A 154 14.49 -1.10 13.04
CA ALA A 154 15.60 -1.13 13.99
C ALA A 154 15.31 -2.12 15.13
N VAL A 155 14.13 -2.03 15.75
CA VAL A 155 13.72 -2.93 16.84
C VAL A 155 13.67 -4.39 16.39
N VAL A 156 13.15 -4.67 15.20
CA VAL A 156 13.10 -6.06 14.71
C VAL A 156 14.50 -6.56 14.40
N LYS A 157 15.33 -5.75 13.74
CA LYS A 157 16.73 -6.10 13.46
C LYS A 157 17.52 -6.38 14.72
N ASP A 158 17.37 -5.54 15.75
CA ASP A 158 18.08 -5.73 17.04
C ASP A 158 17.70 -7.06 17.71
N ARG A 159 16.43 -7.49 17.53
CA ARG A 159 15.93 -8.75 18.10
C ARG A 159 16.25 -9.99 17.26
N THR A 160 16.27 -9.86 15.93
CA THR A 160 16.39 -11.00 15.00
C THR A 160 17.76 -11.10 14.34
N GLY A 161 18.57 -10.03 14.39
CA GLY A 161 19.83 -9.93 13.66
C GLY A 161 19.69 -9.69 12.14
N SER A 162 18.46 -9.63 11.62
CA SER A 162 18.16 -9.62 10.18
C SER A 162 17.26 -8.44 9.78
N PHE A 163 17.58 -7.77 8.70
CA PHE A 163 16.68 -6.79 8.08
C PHE A 163 15.48 -7.48 7.40
N ALA A 164 15.73 -8.64 6.78
CA ALA A 164 14.68 -9.43 6.12
C ALA A 164 13.67 -9.97 7.14
N GLY A 165 14.06 -10.16 8.41
CA GLY A 165 13.18 -10.56 9.50
C GLY A 165 12.04 -9.59 9.80
N ALA A 166 12.15 -8.32 9.38
CA ALA A 166 11.08 -7.34 9.53
C ALA A 166 9.92 -7.55 8.55
N LEU A 167 10.16 -8.20 7.40
CA LEU A 167 9.15 -8.38 6.35
C LEU A 167 7.97 -9.25 6.81
N PRO A 168 8.15 -10.48 7.36
CA PRO A 168 7.02 -11.29 7.81
C PRO A 168 6.25 -10.65 8.97
N VAL A 169 6.92 -9.90 9.84
CA VAL A 169 6.22 -9.18 10.92
C VAL A 169 5.32 -8.09 10.32
N MET A 170 5.80 -7.35 9.33
CA MET A 170 4.99 -6.36 8.63
C MET A 170 3.86 -7.01 7.82
N ALA A 171 4.10 -8.20 7.25
CA ALA A 171 3.06 -8.96 6.55
C ALA A 171 1.88 -9.28 7.49
N ILE A 172 2.14 -9.69 8.73
CA ILE A 172 1.09 -9.94 9.73
C ILE A 172 0.32 -8.64 10.04
N VAL A 173 1.02 -7.52 10.19
CA VAL A 173 0.39 -6.21 10.43
C VAL A 173 -0.50 -5.81 9.26
N LEU A 174 -0.03 -5.97 8.01
CA LEU A 174 -0.83 -5.67 6.81
C LEU A 174 -2.00 -6.63 6.64
N LEU A 175 -1.83 -7.91 6.98
CA LEU A 175 -2.93 -8.88 6.97
C LEU A 175 -4.06 -8.45 7.92
N ALA A 176 -3.72 -8.03 9.13
CA ALA A 176 -4.71 -7.46 10.06
C ALA A 176 -5.30 -6.16 9.52
N ALA A 177 -4.50 -5.31 8.86
CA ALA A 177 -4.93 -4.05 8.27
C ALA A 177 -5.95 -4.21 7.13
N MET A 178 -6.01 -5.38 6.48
CA MET A 178 -7.01 -5.66 5.43
C MET A 178 -8.45 -5.57 5.93
N ILE A 179 -8.67 -5.59 7.25
CA ILE A 179 -9.99 -5.32 7.82
C ILE A 179 -10.47 -3.90 7.53
N LEU A 180 -9.55 -2.91 7.44
CA LEU A 180 -9.90 -1.49 7.27
C LEU A 180 -10.64 -1.21 5.96
N PRO A 181 -10.14 -1.64 4.77
CA PRO A 181 -10.89 -1.50 3.52
C PRO A 181 -12.22 -2.26 3.54
N ILE A 182 -12.33 -3.38 4.26
CA ILE A 182 -13.56 -4.15 4.36
C ILE A 182 -14.61 -3.39 5.18
N VAL A 183 -14.24 -2.89 6.36
CA VAL A 183 -15.15 -2.17 7.26
C VAL A 183 -15.58 -0.81 6.69
N THR A 184 -14.71 -0.17 5.91
CA THR A 184 -15.03 1.09 5.21
C THR A 184 -15.85 0.87 3.94
N TYR A 185 -16.00 -0.36 3.47
CA TYR A 185 -16.76 -0.67 2.25
C TYR A 185 -18.23 -0.30 2.39
N ARG A 186 -18.78 0.39 1.38
CA ARG A 186 -20.19 0.79 1.29
C ARG A 186 -20.81 0.24 0.02
N PRO A 187 -21.58 -0.84 0.12
CA PRO A 187 -22.33 -1.35 -1.03
C PRO A 187 -23.29 -0.28 -1.56
N GLY A 188 -23.24 -0.01 -2.86
CA GLY A 188 -24.22 0.83 -3.57
C GLY A 188 -23.95 2.33 -3.65
N GLU A 189 -23.04 2.92 -2.86
CA GLU A 189 -22.79 4.36 -2.97
C GLU A 189 -21.74 4.75 -4.00
N ARG A 190 -20.85 3.83 -4.41
CA ARG A 190 -19.69 4.17 -5.27
C ARG A 190 -19.15 2.99 -6.07
N GLU A 191 -20.01 2.32 -6.73
CA GLU A 191 -19.58 1.40 -7.79
C GLU A 191 -19.01 2.25 -8.92
N GLY A 192 -17.75 2.03 -9.25
CA GLY A 192 -17.10 2.68 -10.40
C GLY A 192 -17.93 2.49 -11.67
N PRO A 193 -17.72 3.29 -12.72
CA PRO A 193 -18.52 3.24 -13.95
C PRO A 193 -18.59 1.84 -14.58
N PHE A 194 -17.60 1.00 -14.32
CA PHE A 194 -17.57 -0.39 -14.75
C PHE A 194 -18.64 -1.25 -14.05
N TYR A 195 -18.80 -1.13 -12.76
CA TYR A 195 -19.81 -1.88 -11.98
C TYR A 195 -21.22 -1.42 -12.29
N LYS A 196 -21.44 -0.09 -12.43
CA LYS A 196 -22.73 0.46 -12.88
C LYS A 196 -23.11 -0.02 -14.25
N GLY A 197 -22.13 -0.19 -15.15
CA GLY A 197 -22.35 -0.77 -16.48
C GLY A 197 -22.75 -2.24 -16.45
N LEU A 198 -22.13 -3.04 -15.58
CA LEU A 198 -22.45 -4.47 -15.39
C LEU A 198 -23.86 -4.68 -14.81
N LEU A 199 -24.21 -3.94 -13.76
CA LEU A 199 -25.53 -4.02 -13.13
C LEU A 199 -26.64 -3.51 -14.05
N ARG A 200 -26.36 -2.49 -14.88
CA ARG A 200 -27.31 -2.02 -15.89
C ARG A 200 -27.55 -3.07 -16.97
N ARG A 201 -26.53 -3.78 -17.42
CA ARG A 201 -26.67 -4.89 -18.38
C ARG A 201 -27.42 -6.08 -17.80
N ALA A 202 -27.19 -6.42 -16.55
CA ALA A 202 -27.92 -7.49 -15.85
C ALA A 202 -29.42 -7.17 -15.64
N ARG A 203 -29.78 -5.88 -15.49
CA ARG A 203 -31.20 -5.46 -15.37
C ARG A 203 -31.94 -5.32 -16.70
N VAL A 204 -31.22 -5.18 -17.82
CA VAL A 204 -31.81 -5.04 -19.14
C VAL A 204 -31.94 -6.41 -19.82
N GLY A 205 -31.27 -7.45 -19.31
CA GLY A 205 -31.31 -8.82 -19.82
C GLY A 205 -32.19 -9.77 -19.00
N ALA A 206 -32.93 -9.26 -18.01
CA ALA A 206 -33.97 -9.95 -17.24
C ALA A 206 -35.32 -9.32 -17.47
#